data_73681f4d1da84a23550cdea6af74091d
#
_entry.id   73681f4d1da84a23550cdea6af74091d
#
_cell.length_a   1.000
_cell.length_b   1.000
_cell.length_c   1.000
_cell.angle_alpha   90.00
_cell.angle_beta   90.00
_cell.angle_gamma   90.00
#
_symmetry.space_group_name_H-M   'P 1'
#
loop_
_entity.id
_entity.type
_entity.pdbx_description
1 polymer ?
#
loop_
_entity_poly.entity_id
_entity_poly.type
_entity_poly.pdbx_seq_one_letter_code
_entity_poly.pdbx_strand_id
1 'polypeptide(L)'
;MDAKKQIQKFINPTWIPAVVMIVFFPLIFVGLAVFLIYVLPGLIHSKKSFQKLEALGKLNQAAMELNSPTAKRYMEGKLILTDNFIFCKRTGYVFTYDELLWAYRHRLTQRAFLIPVSVTDSLCVATRTMKAKQVLSMRNDKNDQIKFALLEIRNHNTGCLLGYSNQNAAAYNQMR
;
A
#
# COMPACT_ATOMS: atom_id res chain seq x y z
N MET A 1 5.90 -2.97 -24.73
CA MET A 1 6.55 -2.41 -23.54
C MET A 1 6.52 -3.49 -22.46
N ASP A 2 7.63 -3.75 -21.78
CA ASP A 2 7.73 -4.85 -20.81
C ASP A 2 6.77 -4.62 -19.62
N ALA A 3 5.88 -5.57 -19.37
CA ALA A 3 4.88 -5.54 -18.29
C ALA A 3 5.52 -5.26 -16.91
N LYS A 4 6.69 -5.86 -16.66
CA LYS A 4 7.47 -5.65 -15.44
C LYS A 4 7.86 -4.18 -15.26
N LYS A 5 8.30 -3.50 -16.34
CA LYS A 5 8.66 -2.07 -16.30
C LYS A 5 7.46 -1.16 -16.01
N GLN A 6 6.28 -1.48 -16.51
CA GLN A 6 5.06 -0.70 -16.27
C GLN A 6 4.66 -0.72 -14.80
N ILE A 7 4.57 -1.92 -14.21
CA ILE A 7 4.22 -2.07 -12.79
C ILE A 7 5.33 -1.46 -11.92
N GLN A 8 6.59 -1.70 -12.26
CA GLN A 8 7.73 -1.16 -11.52
C GLN A 8 7.73 0.38 -11.49
N LYS A 9 7.41 1.04 -12.61
CA LYS A 9 7.29 2.51 -12.68
C LYS A 9 6.22 3.04 -11.71
N PHE A 10 5.14 2.28 -11.49
CA PHE A 10 4.07 2.68 -10.61
C PHE A 10 4.37 2.45 -9.13
N ILE A 11 4.88 1.26 -8.76
CA ILE A 11 5.01 0.87 -7.35
C ILE A 11 6.36 1.22 -6.72
N ASN A 12 7.40 1.48 -7.54
CA ASN A 12 8.71 1.88 -7.00
C ASN A 12 8.63 3.26 -6.33
N PRO A 13 9.24 3.40 -5.15
CA PRO A 13 9.42 4.70 -4.53
C PRO A 13 10.32 5.59 -5.40
N THR A 14 10.04 6.87 -5.42
CA THR A 14 10.94 7.85 -6.04
C THR A 14 12.22 7.96 -5.22
N TRP A 15 13.30 7.34 -5.70
CA TRP A 15 14.61 7.32 -5.04
C TRP A 15 15.47 8.55 -5.38
N ILE A 16 15.08 9.30 -6.41
CA ILE A 16 15.81 10.48 -6.90
C ILE A 16 16.16 11.48 -5.78
N PRO A 17 15.23 11.89 -4.87
CA PRO A 17 15.59 12.81 -3.80
C PRO A 17 16.64 12.26 -2.82
N ALA A 18 16.60 10.95 -2.54
CA ALA A 18 17.57 10.33 -1.65
C ALA A 18 18.98 10.30 -2.26
N VAL A 19 19.09 10.01 -3.56
CA VAL A 19 20.37 10.02 -4.29
C VAL A 19 20.94 11.44 -4.38
N VAL A 20 20.10 12.45 -4.66
CA VAL A 20 20.54 13.85 -4.67
C VAL A 20 21.07 14.27 -3.30
N MET A 21 20.41 13.86 -2.20
CA MET A 21 20.91 14.15 -0.85
C MET A 21 22.23 13.44 -0.53
N ILE A 22 22.47 12.24 -1.06
CA ILE A 22 23.72 11.52 -0.87
C ILE A 22 24.90 12.22 -1.56
N VAL A 23 24.66 12.89 -2.69
CA VAL A 23 25.70 13.60 -3.45
C VAL A 23 26.15 14.89 -2.76
N PHE A 24 25.27 15.52 -1.94
CA PHE A 24 25.62 16.74 -1.22
C PHE A 24 26.22 16.42 0.16
N PHE A 25 27.55 16.34 0.26
CA PHE A 25 28.27 16.30 1.53
C PHE A 25 28.03 17.63 2.30
N PRO A 26 27.53 17.65 3.56
CA PRO A 26 27.48 16.66 4.65
C PRO A 26 26.14 15.90 4.77
N LEU A 27 25.26 15.93 3.80
CA LEU A 27 23.91 15.34 3.83
C LEU A 27 23.89 13.80 3.59
N ILE A 28 25.08 13.18 3.39
CA ILE A 28 25.20 11.74 3.11
C ILE A 28 24.46 10.89 4.17
N PHE A 29 24.65 11.17 5.45
CA PHE A 29 24.03 10.38 6.52
C PHE A 29 22.52 10.57 6.56
N VAL A 30 22.01 11.79 6.31
CA VAL A 30 20.58 12.06 6.23
C VAL A 30 19.97 11.40 4.99
N GLY A 31 20.62 11.51 3.84
CA GLY A 31 20.20 10.86 2.61
C GLY A 31 20.18 9.33 2.74
N LEU A 32 21.22 8.75 3.36
CA LEU A 32 21.28 7.32 3.65
C LEU A 32 20.17 6.86 4.61
N ALA A 33 19.92 7.60 5.67
CA ALA A 33 18.82 7.30 6.60
C ALA A 33 17.46 7.35 5.91
N VAL A 34 17.20 8.38 5.10
CA VAL A 34 15.98 8.48 4.27
C VAL A 34 15.87 7.29 3.32
N PHE A 35 16.97 6.93 2.63
CA PHE A 35 16.98 5.79 1.73
C PHE A 35 16.65 4.48 2.46
N LEU A 36 17.32 4.20 3.57
CA LEU A 36 17.15 2.96 4.35
C LEU A 36 15.74 2.85 4.94
N ILE A 37 15.16 3.95 5.42
CA ILE A 37 13.87 3.94 6.11
C ILE A 37 12.69 3.99 5.12
N TYR A 38 12.76 4.79 4.07
CA TYR A 38 11.63 5.09 3.20
C TYR A 38 11.68 4.41 1.83
N VAL A 39 12.88 4.25 1.25
CA VAL A 39 13.03 3.74 -0.12
C VAL A 39 13.27 2.25 -0.13
N LEU A 40 14.22 1.77 0.67
CA LEU A 40 14.62 0.36 0.68
C LEU A 40 13.48 -0.61 1.00
N PRO A 41 12.60 -0.37 1.99
CA PRO A 41 11.47 -1.26 2.24
C PRO A 41 10.54 -1.38 1.04
N GLY A 42 10.26 -0.26 0.35
CA GLY A 42 9.44 -0.25 -0.86
C GLY A 42 10.05 -1.07 -1.99
N LEU A 43 11.36 -0.99 -2.21
CA LEU A 43 12.08 -1.79 -3.20
C LEU A 43 12.03 -3.29 -2.87
N ILE A 44 12.21 -3.66 -1.61
CA ILE A 44 12.15 -5.06 -1.16
C ILE A 44 10.73 -5.62 -1.37
N HIS A 45 9.70 -4.86 -0.99
CA HIS A 45 8.31 -5.30 -1.16
C HIS A 45 7.91 -5.39 -2.63
N SER A 46 8.35 -4.43 -3.45
CA SER A 46 8.10 -4.46 -4.88
C SER A 46 8.74 -5.69 -5.55
N LYS A 47 10.00 -6.02 -5.21
CA LYS A 47 10.66 -7.23 -5.70
C LYS A 47 9.89 -8.50 -5.33
N LYS A 48 9.47 -8.63 -4.08
CA LYS A 48 8.66 -9.77 -3.62
C LYS A 48 7.31 -9.85 -4.32
N SER A 49 6.65 -8.70 -4.54
CA SER A 49 5.37 -8.65 -5.28
C SER A 49 5.54 -9.11 -6.73
N PHE A 50 6.63 -8.69 -7.41
CA PHE A 50 6.92 -9.15 -8.77
C PHE A 50 7.20 -10.64 -8.84
N GLN A 51 8.06 -11.16 -7.97
CA GLN A 51 8.36 -12.59 -7.91
C GLN A 51 7.10 -13.42 -7.70
N LYS A 52 6.19 -12.94 -6.84
CA LYS A 52 4.90 -13.57 -6.60
C LYS A 52 4.02 -13.57 -7.86
N LEU A 53 3.88 -12.41 -8.54
CA LEU A 53 3.09 -12.31 -9.77
C LEU A 53 3.68 -13.15 -10.91
N GLU A 54 5.00 -13.21 -11.04
CA GLU A 54 5.69 -14.09 -11.99
C GLU A 54 5.40 -15.58 -11.69
N ALA A 55 5.54 -15.99 -10.44
CA ALA A 55 5.26 -17.37 -10.00
C ALA A 55 3.80 -17.80 -10.26
N LEU A 56 2.86 -16.85 -10.19
CA LEU A 56 1.45 -17.06 -10.48
C LEU A 56 1.11 -16.93 -11.98
N GLY A 57 2.06 -16.57 -12.84
CA GLY A 57 1.82 -16.27 -14.27
C GLY A 57 0.92 -15.05 -14.52
N LYS A 58 0.68 -14.20 -13.51
CA LYS A 58 -0.27 -13.09 -13.55
C LYS A 58 0.36 -11.73 -13.85
N LEU A 59 1.65 -11.67 -14.16
CA LEU A 59 2.37 -10.39 -14.32
C LEU A 59 1.82 -9.56 -15.49
N ASN A 60 1.56 -10.19 -16.64
CA ASN A 60 1.01 -9.51 -17.82
C ASN A 60 -0.41 -9.00 -17.56
N GLN A 61 -1.25 -9.83 -16.92
CA GLN A 61 -2.60 -9.43 -16.52
C GLN A 61 -2.56 -8.22 -15.60
N ALA A 62 -1.74 -8.24 -14.56
CA ALA A 62 -1.58 -7.13 -13.62
C ALA A 62 -1.13 -5.83 -14.33
N ALA A 63 -0.23 -5.92 -15.33
CA ALA A 63 0.20 -4.77 -16.11
C ALA A 63 -0.90 -4.21 -17.02
N MET A 64 -1.69 -5.06 -17.64
CA MET A 64 -2.84 -4.64 -18.45
C MET A 64 -3.91 -3.95 -17.61
N GLU A 65 -4.28 -4.55 -16.48
CA GLU A 65 -5.29 -3.99 -15.58
C GLU A 65 -4.85 -2.66 -14.95
N LEU A 66 -3.56 -2.50 -14.62
CA LEU A 66 -3.02 -1.25 -14.08
C LEU A 66 -3.22 -0.05 -15.03
N ASN A 67 -3.22 -0.31 -16.34
CA ASN A 67 -3.41 0.70 -17.39
C ASN A 67 -4.86 0.75 -17.90
N SER A 68 -5.76 -0.07 -17.35
CA SER A 68 -7.17 -0.06 -17.75
C SER A 68 -7.86 1.24 -17.33
N PRO A 69 -8.80 1.74 -18.15
CA PRO A 69 -9.66 2.86 -17.76
C PRO A 69 -10.61 2.50 -16.61
N THR A 70 -10.85 1.21 -16.35
CA THR A 70 -11.68 0.72 -15.23
C THR A 70 -10.95 0.76 -13.89
N ALA A 71 -9.63 0.97 -13.88
CA ALA A 71 -8.83 1.02 -12.67
C ALA A 71 -9.21 2.22 -11.78
N LYS A 72 -9.74 1.93 -10.60
CA LYS A 72 -10.17 2.94 -9.62
C LYS A 72 -8.98 3.45 -8.80
N ARG A 73 -8.83 4.75 -8.73
CA ARG A 73 -7.71 5.41 -8.05
C ARG A 73 -8.17 6.11 -6.78
N TYR A 74 -7.52 5.78 -5.66
CA TYR A 74 -7.79 6.33 -4.33
C TYR A 74 -6.52 6.91 -3.71
N MET A 75 -6.66 7.68 -2.63
CA MET A 75 -5.55 8.23 -1.86
C MET A 75 -4.56 9.02 -2.74
N GLU A 76 -5.09 9.93 -3.57
CA GLU A 76 -4.30 10.74 -4.52
C GLU A 76 -3.53 9.85 -5.53
N GLY A 77 -4.11 8.75 -5.96
CA GLY A 77 -3.50 7.79 -6.88
C GLY A 77 -2.39 6.93 -6.27
N LYS A 78 -2.25 6.92 -4.93
CA LYS A 78 -1.31 6.03 -4.23
C LYS A 78 -1.85 4.60 -4.14
N LEU A 79 -3.16 4.43 -4.17
CA LEU A 79 -3.86 3.16 -4.19
C LEU A 79 -4.61 3.01 -5.51
N ILE A 80 -4.37 1.92 -6.23
CA ILE A 80 -5.15 1.56 -7.42
C ILE A 80 -5.79 0.20 -7.18
N LEU A 81 -7.09 0.15 -7.38
CA LEU A 81 -7.90 -1.05 -7.35
C LEU A 81 -8.33 -1.37 -8.79
N THR A 82 -8.03 -2.59 -9.21
CA THR A 82 -8.42 -3.14 -10.51
C THR A 82 -9.37 -4.32 -10.31
N ASP A 83 -9.72 -5.02 -11.35
CA ASP A 83 -10.64 -6.15 -11.24
C ASP A 83 -10.08 -7.31 -10.40
N ASN A 84 -8.76 -7.54 -10.45
CA ASN A 84 -8.12 -8.67 -9.76
C ASN A 84 -7.03 -8.25 -8.76
N PHE A 85 -6.55 -7.01 -8.81
CA PHE A 85 -5.37 -6.59 -8.06
C PHE A 85 -5.55 -5.28 -7.31
N ILE A 86 -4.76 -5.15 -6.25
CA ILE A 86 -4.61 -3.95 -5.43
C ILE A 86 -3.15 -3.51 -5.49
N PHE A 87 -2.88 -2.33 -6.04
CA PHE A 87 -1.54 -1.77 -6.16
C PHE A 87 -1.34 -0.64 -5.15
N CYS A 88 -0.28 -0.76 -4.34
CA CYS A 88 0.11 0.24 -3.36
C CYS A 88 1.39 0.95 -3.82
N LYS A 89 1.23 2.19 -4.35
CA LYS A 89 2.36 3.02 -4.77
C LYS A 89 3.26 3.35 -3.58
N ARG A 90 4.55 3.47 -3.79
CA ARG A 90 5.61 3.79 -2.83
C ARG A 90 5.96 2.68 -1.84
N THR A 91 5.01 1.88 -1.40
CA THR A 91 5.27 0.75 -0.51
C THR A 91 5.59 -0.54 -1.25
N GLY A 92 5.29 -0.58 -2.56
CA GLY A 92 5.63 -1.70 -3.44
C GLY A 92 4.78 -2.95 -3.26
N TYR A 93 3.72 -2.88 -2.45
CA TYR A 93 2.81 -4.01 -2.31
C TYR A 93 1.88 -4.14 -3.50
N VAL A 94 1.71 -5.40 -3.95
CA VAL A 94 0.64 -5.80 -4.86
C VAL A 94 -0.06 -7.00 -4.24
N PHE A 95 -1.37 -6.90 -4.09
CA PHE A 95 -2.22 -7.96 -3.55
C PHE A 95 -3.24 -8.41 -4.58
N THR A 96 -3.63 -9.69 -4.52
CA THR A 96 -4.90 -10.15 -5.09
C THR A 96 -5.97 -10.04 -4.02
N TYR A 97 -7.24 -9.90 -4.40
CA TYR A 97 -8.32 -9.79 -3.41
C TYR A 97 -8.44 -11.05 -2.54
N ASP A 98 -8.23 -12.24 -3.13
CA ASP A 98 -8.38 -13.54 -2.43
C ASP A 98 -7.40 -13.73 -1.27
N GLU A 99 -6.25 -13.03 -1.27
CA GLU A 99 -5.29 -13.15 -0.19
C GLU A 99 -5.60 -12.26 1.01
N LEU A 100 -6.52 -11.28 0.86
CA LEU A 100 -6.88 -10.38 1.93
C LEU A 100 -7.82 -11.05 2.92
N LEU A 101 -7.41 -11.13 4.17
CA LEU A 101 -8.23 -11.60 5.28
C LEU A 101 -8.86 -10.45 6.06
N TRP A 102 -8.16 -9.33 6.17
CA TRP A 102 -8.62 -8.19 6.95
C TRP A 102 -8.08 -6.88 6.37
N ALA A 103 -8.95 -5.88 6.24
CA ALA A 103 -8.60 -4.53 5.82
C ALA A 103 -9.32 -3.49 6.68
N TYR A 104 -8.61 -2.44 7.12
CA TYR A 104 -9.21 -1.41 7.96
C TYR A 104 -8.49 -0.07 7.84
N ARG A 105 -9.21 1.00 8.19
CA ARG A 105 -8.67 2.34 8.38
C ARG A 105 -8.10 2.46 9.78
N HIS A 106 -6.88 2.94 9.88
CA HIS A 106 -6.27 3.37 11.13
C HIS A 106 -6.09 4.88 11.11
N ARG A 107 -6.69 5.60 12.06
CA ARG A 107 -6.58 7.04 12.20
C ARG A 107 -5.69 7.36 13.39
N LEU A 108 -4.60 8.10 13.15
CA LEU A 108 -3.71 8.63 14.16
C LEU A 108 -3.87 10.14 14.24
N THR A 109 -4.29 10.65 15.40
CA THR A 109 -4.36 12.08 15.69
C THR A 109 -3.22 12.45 16.59
N GLN A 110 -2.29 13.26 16.09
CA GLN A 110 -1.22 13.85 16.91
C GLN A 110 -1.73 15.15 17.54
N ARG A 111 -1.47 15.31 18.84
CA ARG A 111 -1.87 16.47 19.60
C ARG A 111 -0.63 17.14 20.20
N ALA A 112 -0.59 18.48 20.19
CA ALA A 112 0.33 19.28 20.95
C ALA A 112 -0.48 20.12 21.93
N PHE A 113 -0.22 19.99 23.24
CA PHE A 113 -0.97 20.68 24.30
C PHE A 113 -2.49 20.58 24.14
N LEU A 114 -3.02 19.36 23.89
CA LEU A 114 -4.44 19.07 23.68
C LEU A 114 -5.02 19.55 22.32
N ILE A 115 -4.29 20.33 21.55
CA ILE A 115 -4.72 20.79 20.22
C ILE A 115 -4.33 19.75 19.17
N PRO A 116 -5.26 19.28 18.30
CA PRO A 116 -4.91 18.37 17.22
C PRO A 116 -4.09 19.10 16.17
N VAL A 117 -2.81 18.71 16.01
CA VAL A 117 -1.86 19.32 15.04
C VAL A 117 -1.83 18.58 13.73
N SER A 118 -2.08 17.27 13.74
CA SER A 118 -2.04 16.44 12.56
C SER A 118 -2.95 15.22 12.69
N VAL A 119 -3.62 14.89 11.60
CA VAL A 119 -4.40 13.67 11.47
C VAL A 119 -3.81 12.89 10.31
N THR A 120 -3.46 11.64 10.54
CA THR A 120 -2.99 10.70 9.52
C THR A 120 -3.95 9.54 9.45
N ASP A 121 -4.50 9.31 8.27
CA ASP A 121 -5.33 8.16 7.97
C ASP A 121 -4.50 7.14 7.19
N SER A 122 -4.60 5.88 7.58
CA SER A 122 -3.82 4.79 7.01
C SER A 122 -4.71 3.62 6.62
N LEU A 123 -4.42 3.02 5.48
CA LEU A 123 -4.95 1.73 5.09
C LEU A 123 -4.06 0.64 5.68
N CYS A 124 -4.65 -0.20 6.51
CA CYS A 124 -4.01 -1.39 7.06
C CYS A 124 -4.61 -2.63 6.42
N VAL A 125 -3.74 -3.60 6.11
CA VAL A 125 -4.12 -4.85 5.45
C VAL A 125 -3.43 -6.01 6.15
N ALA A 126 -4.13 -7.14 6.25
CA ALA A 126 -3.61 -8.40 6.73
C ALA A 126 -3.93 -9.52 5.74
N THR A 127 -2.99 -10.44 5.56
CA THR A 127 -3.15 -11.63 4.73
C THR A 127 -2.83 -12.87 5.57
N ARG A 128 -2.93 -14.07 4.99
CA ARG A 128 -2.51 -15.30 5.68
C ARG A 128 -1.03 -15.29 6.07
N THR A 129 -0.19 -14.68 5.24
CA THR A 129 1.27 -14.67 5.42
C THR A 129 1.80 -13.38 6.04
N MET A 130 1.01 -12.30 6.02
CA MET A 130 1.39 -10.98 6.52
C MET A 130 0.45 -10.55 7.64
N LYS A 131 1.01 -10.28 8.83
CA LYS A 131 0.26 -9.67 9.93
C LYS A 131 -0.30 -8.32 9.52
N ALA A 132 -1.33 -7.87 10.21
CA ALA A 132 -1.93 -6.54 9.99
C ALA A 132 -0.84 -5.46 9.96
N LYS A 133 -0.71 -4.81 8.83
CA LYS A 133 0.34 -3.82 8.58
C LYS A 133 -0.23 -2.64 7.81
N GLN A 134 0.23 -1.45 8.15
CA GLN A 134 -0.03 -0.25 7.37
C GLN A 134 0.65 -0.36 6.00
N VAL A 135 -0.15 -0.31 4.94
CA VAL A 135 0.34 -0.39 3.55
C VAL A 135 0.39 0.96 2.87
N LEU A 136 -0.49 1.87 3.23
CA LEU A 136 -0.51 3.25 2.75
C LEU A 136 -0.97 4.20 3.83
N SER A 137 -0.56 5.48 3.71
CA SER A 137 -1.04 6.56 4.55
C SER A 137 -1.28 7.83 3.75
N MET A 138 -2.21 8.65 4.23
CA MET A 138 -2.46 10.00 3.73
C MET A 138 -2.76 10.94 4.89
N ARG A 139 -2.46 12.21 4.69
CA ARG A 139 -2.78 13.24 5.68
C ARG A 139 -4.25 13.63 5.51
N ASN A 140 -5.01 13.49 6.60
CA ASN A 140 -6.40 13.93 6.71
C ASN A 140 -7.29 13.55 5.51
N ASP A 141 -7.78 12.31 5.52
CA ASP A 141 -8.71 11.79 4.49
C ASP A 141 -10.09 12.46 4.61
N LYS A 142 -10.19 13.71 4.13
CA LYS A 142 -11.43 14.50 4.16
C LYS A 142 -12.54 13.93 3.28
N ASN A 143 -12.17 13.22 2.22
CA ASN A 143 -13.10 12.69 1.22
C ASN A 143 -13.41 11.20 1.44
N ASP A 144 -13.08 10.66 2.61
CA ASP A 144 -13.31 9.24 2.96
C ASP A 144 -12.80 8.24 1.89
N GLN A 145 -11.72 8.57 1.20
CA GLN A 145 -11.17 7.76 0.11
C GLN A 145 -10.80 6.35 0.58
N ILE A 146 -10.28 6.21 1.82
CA ILE A 146 -9.98 4.91 2.41
C ILE A 146 -11.27 4.11 2.64
N LYS A 147 -12.35 4.77 3.08
CA LYS A 147 -13.66 4.11 3.26
C LYS A 147 -14.19 3.57 1.94
N PHE A 148 -14.16 4.38 0.87
CA PHE A 148 -14.58 3.92 -0.45
C PHE A 148 -13.70 2.79 -0.99
N ALA A 149 -12.39 2.86 -0.79
CA ALA A 149 -11.49 1.77 -1.15
C ALA A 149 -11.79 0.46 -0.38
N LEU A 150 -12.13 0.55 0.91
CA LEU A 150 -12.52 -0.62 1.71
C LEU A 150 -13.84 -1.24 1.22
N LEU A 151 -14.82 -0.42 0.82
CA LEU A 151 -16.06 -0.91 0.23
C LEU A 151 -15.80 -1.63 -1.09
N GLU A 152 -14.92 -1.09 -1.93
CA GLU A 152 -14.52 -1.74 -3.17
C GLU A 152 -13.80 -3.07 -2.93
N ILE A 153 -12.90 -3.14 -1.95
CA ILE A 153 -12.27 -4.39 -1.53
C ILE A 153 -13.33 -5.42 -1.12
N ARG A 154 -14.38 -5.00 -0.40
CA ARG A 154 -15.47 -5.89 -0.02
C ARG A 154 -16.29 -6.40 -1.19
N ASN A 155 -16.49 -5.56 -2.20
CA ASN A 155 -17.23 -5.96 -3.41
C ASN A 155 -16.50 -7.10 -4.14
N HIS A 156 -15.18 -7.09 -4.16
CA HIS A 156 -14.34 -8.12 -4.79
C HIS A 156 -14.05 -9.32 -3.87
N ASN A 157 -14.06 -9.13 -2.54
CA ASN A 157 -13.82 -10.19 -1.57
C ASN A 157 -14.77 -10.05 -0.37
N THR A 158 -15.91 -10.72 -0.44
CA THR A 158 -16.93 -10.71 0.63
C THR A 158 -16.47 -11.38 1.92
N GLY A 159 -15.44 -12.25 1.85
CA GLY A 159 -14.82 -12.91 3.01
C GLY A 159 -13.82 -12.03 3.76
N CYS A 160 -13.43 -10.88 3.20
CA CYS A 160 -12.50 -9.97 3.86
C CYS A 160 -13.19 -9.24 5.03
N LEU A 161 -12.60 -9.33 6.22
CA LEU A 161 -13.04 -8.57 7.39
C LEU A 161 -12.78 -7.08 7.16
N LEU A 162 -13.79 -6.24 7.39
CA LEU A 162 -13.63 -4.79 7.26
C LEU A 162 -13.74 -4.07 8.60
N GLY A 163 -12.92 -3.02 8.73
CA GLY A 163 -12.90 -2.19 9.93
C GLY A 163 -12.12 -2.79 11.09
N TYR A 164 -11.72 -1.92 12.01
CA TYR A 164 -11.02 -2.35 13.22
C TYR A 164 -12.01 -2.57 14.36
N SER A 165 -12.05 -3.78 14.88
CA SER A 165 -12.72 -4.15 16.11
C SER A 165 -12.00 -5.32 16.78
N ASN A 166 -12.18 -5.49 18.09
CA ASN A 166 -11.61 -6.63 18.81
C ASN A 166 -12.18 -7.96 18.28
N GLN A 167 -13.42 -7.95 17.82
CA GLN A 167 -14.07 -9.12 17.20
C GLN A 167 -13.38 -9.48 15.87
N ASN A 168 -13.13 -8.49 15.00
CA ASN A 168 -12.41 -8.73 13.74
C ASN A 168 -10.98 -9.16 13.96
N ALA A 169 -10.31 -8.62 14.99
CA ALA A 169 -8.95 -9.04 15.35
C ALA A 169 -8.93 -10.51 15.84
N ALA A 170 -9.90 -10.92 16.64
CA ALA A 170 -10.05 -12.31 17.08
C ALA A 170 -10.36 -13.24 15.91
N ALA A 171 -11.32 -12.87 15.04
CA ALA A 171 -11.68 -13.62 13.84
C ALA A 171 -10.47 -13.79 12.89
N TYR A 172 -9.70 -12.72 12.65
CA TYR A 172 -8.48 -12.78 11.86
C TYR A 172 -7.46 -13.77 12.44
N ASN A 173 -7.27 -13.79 13.76
CA ASN A 173 -6.34 -14.72 14.40
C ASN A 173 -6.78 -16.19 14.24
N GLN A 174 -8.08 -16.46 14.14
CA GLN A 174 -8.61 -17.80 13.85
C GLN A 174 -8.45 -18.21 12.39
N MET A 175 -8.50 -17.23 11.45
CA MET A 175 -8.36 -17.49 10.00
C MET A 175 -6.89 -17.69 9.58
N ARG A 176 -5.94 -17.31 10.38
CA ARG A 176 -4.51 -17.34 10.09
C ARG A 176 -3.86 -18.65 10.48
#